data_b9a0a0c72982282bb0d91120f1bc61d7
#
_entry.id   b9a0a0c72982282bb0d91120f1bc61d7
#
_cell.length_a   1.000
_cell.length_b   1.000
_cell.length_c   1.000
_cell.angle_alpha   90.00
_cell.angle_beta   90.00
_cell.angle_gamma   90.00
#
_symmetry.space_group_name_H-M   'P 1'
#
loop_
_entity.id
_entity.type
_entity.pdbx_description
1 polymer ?
#
loop_
_entity_poly.entity_id
_entity_poly.type
_entity_poly.pdbx_seq_one_letter_code
_entity_poly.pdbx_strand_id
1 'polypeptide(L)'
;KSLCPICFKPLDAEVFDEDGKILIKKTCDEHGEFVNTYWSDDKLYNRVKQFEPTITSVENPSVEKFGDCPNNCGLCEDHETSTVLGLIDVTNRCNLRCPVCFANAAVSGRLYEPTQDEIREMLRNLRNLKPHPTPAIQYAGGEPTVRKDLAELVAMAKEEGFTHVQIATNGLRLARKENFAKELKDAGLNTVYLAFDGVTP
;
A
#
# COMPACT_ATOMS: atom_id res chain seq x y z
N LYS A 1 12.98 13.57 -7.83
CA LYS A 1 12.08 13.60 -9.01
C LYS A 1 10.69 14.05 -8.61
N SER A 2 9.95 14.69 -9.53
CA SER A 2 8.55 15.09 -9.42
C SER A 2 7.89 15.00 -10.80
N LEU A 3 6.62 15.39 -10.90
CA LEU A 3 5.90 15.40 -12.17
C LEU A 3 5.44 16.83 -12.53
N CYS A 4 5.38 17.13 -13.82
CA CYS A 4 4.67 18.29 -14.29
C CYS A 4 3.17 18.15 -13.97
N PRO A 5 2.52 19.15 -13.34
CA PRO A 5 1.10 19.05 -12.98
C PRO A 5 0.16 19.10 -14.19
N ILE A 6 0.67 19.42 -15.38
CA ILE A 6 -0.13 19.55 -16.60
C ILE A 6 0.05 18.34 -17.53
N CYS A 7 1.31 18.00 -17.88
CA CYS A 7 1.59 16.91 -18.83
C CYS A 7 2.11 15.63 -18.19
N PHE A 8 2.30 15.61 -16.88
CA PHE A 8 2.79 14.47 -16.09
C PHE A 8 4.19 13.95 -16.47
N LYS A 9 4.95 14.69 -17.26
CA LYS A 9 6.36 14.37 -17.52
C LYS A 9 7.16 14.35 -16.22
N PRO A 10 8.04 13.37 -16.00
CA PRO A 10 8.99 13.36 -14.90
C PRO A 10 9.95 14.56 -15.01
N LEU A 11 10.12 15.28 -13.92
CA LEU A 11 10.97 16.46 -13.83
C LEU A 11 11.93 16.35 -12.65
N ASP A 12 13.09 16.94 -12.77
CA ASP A 12 13.91 17.21 -11.61
C ASP A 12 13.25 18.29 -10.75
N ALA A 13 13.33 18.10 -9.44
CA ALA A 13 12.75 19.02 -8.49
C ALA A 13 13.76 19.33 -7.39
N GLU A 14 13.79 20.58 -6.99
CA GLU A 14 14.56 21.09 -5.86
C GLU A 14 13.62 21.31 -4.68
N VAL A 15 14.05 20.84 -3.50
CA VAL A 15 13.33 21.05 -2.24
C VAL A 15 14.20 21.95 -1.36
N PHE A 16 13.67 23.08 -0.93
CA PHE A 16 14.39 24.08 -0.15
C PHE A 16 13.50 24.71 0.91
N ASP A 17 14.11 25.33 1.93
CA ASP A 17 13.36 26.08 2.94
C ASP A 17 13.28 27.57 2.59
N GLU A 18 12.12 28.17 2.86
CA GLU A 18 11.86 29.58 2.72
C GLU A 18 10.71 29.99 3.67
N ASP A 19 10.92 31.03 4.44
CA ASP A 19 9.94 31.62 5.37
C ASP A 19 9.29 30.59 6.32
N GLY A 20 10.08 29.65 6.85
CA GLY A 20 9.60 28.64 7.79
C GLY A 20 8.79 27.52 7.13
N LYS A 21 8.84 27.39 5.82
CA LYS A 21 8.19 26.34 5.03
C LYS A 21 9.21 25.63 4.16
N ILE A 22 8.88 24.42 3.77
CA ILE A 22 9.62 23.72 2.73
C ILE A 22 8.85 23.86 1.42
N LEU A 23 9.54 24.35 0.40
CA LEU A 23 9.02 24.51 -0.94
C LEU A 23 9.61 23.46 -1.87
N ILE A 24 8.87 23.11 -2.92
CA ILE A 24 9.32 22.30 -4.04
C ILE A 24 9.22 23.10 -5.32
N LYS A 25 10.35 23.23 -6.01
CA LYS A 25 10.49 23.92 -7.29
C LYS A 25 10.78 22.91 -8.39
N LYS A 26 10.13 23.05 -9.53
CA LYS A 26 10.35 22.25 -10.73
C LYS A 26 10.04 23.03 -11.98
N THR A 27 10.73 22.75 -13.08
CA THR A 27 10.56 23.45 -14.35
C THR A 27 10.24 22.45 -15.47
N CYS A 28 9.15 22.67 -16.17
CA CYS A 28 8.78 21.96 -17.37
C CYS A 28 9.09 22.82 -18.61
N ASP A 29 9.75 22.26 -19.60
CA ASP A 29 10.11 22.97 -20.83
C ASP A 29 8.88 23.51 -21.59
N GLU A 30 7.73 22.81 -21.48
CA GLU A 30 6.50 23.17 -22.17
C GLU A 30 5.57 24.07 -21.33
N HIS A 31 5.63 23.95 -19.98
CA HIS A 31 4.63 24.56 -19.08
C HIS A 31 5.24 25.51 -18.04
N GLY A 32 6.57 25.74 -18.11
CA GLY A 32 7.27 26.70 -17.26
C GLY A 32 7.54 26.21 -15.84
N GLU A 33 7.80 27.16 -14.96
CA GLU A 33 8.22 26.92 -13.57
C GLU A 33 7.01 26.79 -12.64
N PHE A 34 7.13 25.85 -11.70
CA PHE A 34 6.17 25.63 -10.61
C PHE A 34 6.89 25.64 -9.29
N VAL A 35 6.41 26.46 -8.35
CA VAL A 35 6.85 26.47 -6.95
C VAL A 35 5.63 26.24 -6.08
N ASN A 36 5.68 25.23 -5.22
CA ASN A 36 4.58 24.85 -4.36
C ASN A 36 5.06 24.60 -2.93
N THR A 37 4.20 24.80 -1.95
CA THR A 37 4.48 24.34 -0.58
C THR A 37 4.51 22.81 -0.56
N TYR A 38 5.68 22.27 -0.20
CA TYR A 38 5.88 20.84 0.02
C TYR A 38 5.54 20.43 1.45
N TRP A 39 5.93 21.31 2.42
CA TRP A 39 5.62 21.12 3.83
C TRP A 39 5.45 22.48 4.53
N SER A 40 4.45 22.61 5.38
CA SER A 40 4.08 23.89 5.98
C SER A 40 4.92 24.33 7.19
N ASP A 41 5.80 23.45 7.71
CA ASP A 41 6.63 23.67 8.89
C ASP A 41 8.03 23.06 8.64
N ASP A 42 9.04 23.92 8.47
CA ASP A 42 10.42 23.53 8.19
C ASP A 42 11.05 22.72 9.34
N LYS A 43 10.73 23.08 10.60
CA LYS A 43 11.28 22.41 11.78
C LYS A 43 10.73 20.99 11.91
N LEU A 44 9.43 20.83 11.69
CA LEU A 44 8.81 19.53 11.71
C LEU A 44 9.32 18.65 10.56
N TYR A 45 9.46 19.21 9.36
CA TYR A 45 10.03 18.51 8.21
C TYR A 45 11.45 18.00 8.51
N ASN A 46 12.33 18.88 9.00
CA ASN A 46 13.71 18.54 9.31
C ASN A 46 13.81 17.51 10.46
N ARG A 47 12.88 17.56 11.42
CA ARG A 47 12.77 16.54 12.45
C ARG A 47 12.36 15.18 11.88
N VAL A 48 11.36 15.14 11.00
CA VAL A 48 10.88 13.89 10.36
C VAL A 48 11.95 13.29 9.46
N LYS A 49 12.68 14.14 8.72
CA LYS A 49 13.77 13.72 7.84
C LYS A 49 14.89 12.93 8.55
N GLN A 50 15.09 13.15 9.86
CA GLN A 50 16.06 12.37 10.65
C GLN A 50 15.67 10.89 10.77
N PHE A 51 14.41 10.54 10.54
CA PHE A 51 13.89 9.18 10.60
C PHE A 51 13.72 8.56 9.21
N GLU A 52 14.16 9.25 8.16
CA GLU A 52 14.14 8.72 6.80
C GLU A 52 15.09 7.51 6.72
N PRO A 53 14.58 6.29 6.46
CA PRO A 53 15.45 5.14 6.32
C PRO A 53 16.33 5.33 5.07
N THR A 54 17.53 4.77 5.10
CA THR A 54 18.32 4.64 3.88
C THR A 54 17.58 3.68 2.95
N ILE A 55 16.84 4.24 2.01
CA ILE A 55 16.07 3.46 1.04
C ILE A 55 17.03 3.06 -0.07
N THR A 56 17.16 1.76 -0.28
CA THR A 56 17.94 1.20 -1.37
C THR A 56 16.99 0.64 -2.42
N SER A 57 17.42 0.70 -3.67
CA SER A 57 16.71 0.08 -4.80
C SER A 57 16.56 -1.43 -4.61
N VAL A 58 15.64 -2.02 -5.37
CA VAL A 58 15.43 -3.47 -5.40
C VAL A 58 16.58 -4.12 -6.18
N GLU A 59 17.33 -5.04 -5.56
CA GLU A 59 18.45 -5.76 -6.19
C GLU A 59 17.99 -6.93 -7.08
N ASN A 60 16.79 -7.44 -6.83
CA ASN A 60 16.18 -8.53 -7.58
C ASN A 60 14.81 -8.10 -8.13
N PRO A 61 14.81 -7.31 -9.22
CA PRO A 61 13.56 -6.81 -9.80
C PRO A 61 12.64 -7.95 -10.20
N SER A 62 11.34 -7.79 -9.97
CA SER A 62 10.32 -8.79 -10.29
C SER A 62 9.71 -8.59 -11.68
N VAL A 63 9.98 -7.46 -12.31
CA VAL A 63 9.54 -7.13 -13.67
C VAL A 63 10.68 -6.51 -14.46
N GLU A 64 10.71 -6.82 -15.76
CA GLU A 64 11.63 -6.14 -16.68
C GLU A 64 11.20 -4.69 -16.86
N LYS A 65 12.18 -3.81 -17.06
CA LYS A 65 11.92 -2.41 -17.40
C LYS A 65 11.28 -2.33 -18.78
N PHE A 66 10.12 -1.71 -18.85
CA PHE A 66 9.41 -1.49 -20.11
C PHE A 66 8.90 -0.04 -20.19
N GLY A 67 9.60 0.81 -20.93
CA GLY A 67 9.28 2.23 -21.05
C GLY A 67 9.76 3.06 -19.84
N ASP A 68 9.24 4.27 -19.73
CA ASP A 68 9.65 5.24 -18.73
C ASP A 68 8.73 5.25 -17.52
N CYS A 69 9.30 5.43 -16.33
CA CYS A 69 8.56 5.71 -15.11
C CYS A 69 7.84 7.07 -15.24
N PRO A 70 6.54 7.19 -14.84
CA PRO A 70 5.72 6.20 -14.14
C PRO A 70 4.80 5.38 -15.06
N ASN A 71 4.94 5.46 -16.38
CA ASN A 71 3.98 4.88 -17.34
C ASN A 71 4.01 3.34 -17.34
N ASN A 72 5.11 2.74 -16.92
CA ASN A 72 5.23 1.31 -16.73
C ASN A 72 5.78 1.06 -15.33
N CYS A 73 4.92 1.09 -14.33
CA CYS A 73 5.30 1.01 -12.94
C CYS A 73 5.25 -0.44 -12.43
N GLY A 74 6.35 -0.86 -11.81
CA GLY A 74 6.50 -2.14 -11.14
C GLY A 74 7.79 -2.14 -10.34
N LEU A 75 8.14 -3.27 -9.73
CA LEU A 75 9.43 -3.44 -9.06
C LEU A 75 10.49 -3.80 -10.10
N CYS A 76 10.84 -2.84 -10.97
CA CYS A 76 11.89 -2.96 -11.99
C CYS A 76 13.26 -2.51 -11.44
N GLU A 77 14.30 -2.61 -12.26
CA GLU A 77 15.67 -2.22 -11.89
C GLU A 77 15.85 -0.73 -11.52
N ASP A 78 14.99 0.15 -12.06
CA ASP A 78 15.01 1.59 -11.76
C ASP A 78 14.19 1.95 -10.51
N HIS A 79 13.60 0.97 -9.82
CA HIS A 79 12.79 1.23 -8.63
C HIS A 79 13.67 1.58 -7.44
N GLU A 80 13.58 2.81 -6.98
CA GLU A 80 14.49 3.39 -5.97
C GLU A 80 14.02 3.18 -4.51
N THR A 81 12.89 2.51 -4.30
CA THR A 81 12.32 2.31 -2.95
C THR A 81 12.05 0.85 -2.65
N SER A 82 12.16 0.45 -1.39
CA SER A 82 11.75 -0.88 -0.95
C SER A 82 10.28 -0.92 -0.52
N THR A 83 9.65 -2.08 -0.69
CA THR A 83 8.27 -2.30 -0.25
C THR A 83 8.23 -2.45 1.26
N VAL A 84 7.56 -1.52 1.94
CA VAL A 84 7.38 -1.55 3.41
C VAL A 84 6.11 -2.31 3.80
N LEU A 85 5.04 -2.15 3.02
CA LEU A 85 3.76 -2.81 3.22
C LEU A 85 3.28 -3.41 1.90
N GLY A 86 3.17 -4.73 1.83
CA GLY A 86 2.51 -5.41 0.72
C GLY A 86 0.99 -5.41 0.91
N LEU A 87 0.24 -5.18 -0.16
CA LEU A 87 -1.22 -5.33 -0.16
C LEU A 87 -1.60 -6.52 -1.05
N ILE A 88 -2.42 -7.43 -0.51
CA ILE A 88 -2.97 -8.55 -1.26
C ILE A 88 -4.49 -8.50 -1.17
N ASP A 89 -5.13 -8.36 -2.32
CA ASP A 89 -6.57 -8.50 -2.45
C ASP A 89 -6.94 -9.99 -2.42
N VAL A 90 -7.44 -10.45 -1.27
CA VAL A 90 -7.74 -11.88 -1.07
C VAL A 90 -9.09 -12.30 -1.63
N THR A 91 -9.95 -11.34 -1.96
CA THR A 91 -11.25 -11.58 -2.60
C THR A 91 -11.82 -10.27 -3.13
N ASN A 92 -12.55 -10.34 -4.23
CA ASN A 92 -13.37 -9.21 -4.68
C ASN A 92 -14.83 -9.27 -4.18
N ARG A 93 -15.19 -10.27 -3.36
CA ARG A 93 -16.49 -10.29 -2.68
C ARG A 93 -16.56 -9.24 -1.59
N CYS A 94 -17.70 -8.61 -1.46
CA CYS A 94 -17.99 -7.70 -0.37
C CYS A 94 -19.41 -7.91 0.17
N ASN A 95 -19.59 -7.71 1.46
CA ASN A 95 -20.89 -7.75 2.13
C ASN A 95 -21.59 -6.38 2.19
N LEU A 96 -20.98 -5.34 1.55
CA LEU A 96 -21.52 -4.01 1.36
C LEU A 96 -21.59 -3.64 -0.14
N ARG A 97 -22.36 -2.57 -0.43
CA ARG A 97 -22.48 -1.96 -1.77
C ARG A 97 -22.32 -0.45 -1.61
N CYS A 98 -21.15 -0.01 -1.18
CA CYS A 98 -20.87 1.40 -0.98
C CYS A 98 -21.01 2.17 -2.29
N PRO A 99 -21.67 3.32 -2.31
CA PRO A 99 -21.86 4.14 -3.51
C PRO A 99 -20.51 4.67 -4.05
N VAL A 100 -19.53 4.84 -3.15
CA VAL A 100 -18.14 5.16 -3.50
C VAL A 100 -17.27 3.98 -3.06
N CYS A 101 -16.76 3.22 -4.02
CA CYS A 101 -15.88 2.08 -3.77
C CYS A 101 -14.78 2.06 -4.82
N PHE A 102 -13.54 2.36 -4.42
CA PHE A 102 -12.41 2.37 -5.36
C PHE A 102 -12.06 0.96 -5.88
N ALA A 103 -12.31 -0.08 -5.09
CA ALA A 103 -12.08 -1.47 -5.48
C ALA A 103 -13.16 -2.01 -6.43
N ASN A 104 -14.26 -1.29 -6.61
CA ASN A 104 -15.40 -1.68 -7.45
C ASN A 104 -15.89 -3.12 -7.21
N ALA A 105 -15.79 -3.58 -5.98
CA ALA A 105 -15.90 -4.97 -5.57
C ALA A 105 -17.25 -5.62 -5.90
N ALA A 106 -18.34 -4.82 -5.93
CA ALA A 106 -19.71 -5.33 -6.14
C ALA A 106 -20.17 -5.29 -7.61
N VAL A 107 -19.38 -4.74 -8.54
CA VAL A 107 -19.84 -4.36 -9.90
C VAL A 107 -19.24 -5.23 -11.00
N SER A 108 -18.10 -5.91 -10.75
CA SER A 108 -17.38 -6.67 -11.79
C SER A 108 -18.15 -7.85 -12.38
N GLY A 109 -19.15 -8.37 -11.66
CA GLY A 109 -19.92 -9.56 -12.07
C GLY A 109 -19.10 -10.86 -12.12
N ARG A 110 -17.81 -10.81 -11.80
CA ARG A 110 -16.88 -11.94 -11.77
C ARG A 110 -16.34 -12.14 -10.36
N LEU A 111 -16.30 -13.38 -9.91
CA LEU A 111 -15.60 -13.72 -8.67
C LEU A 111 -14.12 -13.90 -8.96
N TYR A 112 -13.30 -13.17 -8.21
CA TYR A 112 -11.86 -13.39 -8.11
C TYR A 112 -11.51 -13.61 -6.65
N GLU A 113 -11.02 -14.81 -6.34
CA GLU A 113 -10.63 -15.21 -5.00
C GLU A 113 -9.43 -16.15 -5.13
N PRO A 114 -8.19 -15.64 -4.93
CA PRO A 114 -6.99 -16.45 -5.05
C PRO A 114 -7.03 -17.63 -4.08
N THR A 115 -6.50 -18.75 -4.51
CA THR A 115 -6.29 -19.92 -3.66
C THR A 115 -5.26 -19.64 -2.56
N GLN A 116 -5.20 -20.50 -1.55
CA GLN A 116 -4.17 -20.38 -0.51
C GLN A 116 -2.75 -20.52 -1.08
N ASP A 117 -2.57 -21.39 -2.08
CA ASP A 117 -1.26 -21.58 -2.73
C ASP A 117 -0.82 -20.33 -3.50
N GLU A 118 -1.73 -19.69 -4.26
CA GLU A 118 -1.46 -18.44 -4.94
C GLU A 118 -1.13 -17.31 -3.95
N ILE A 119 -1.86 -17.22 -2.83
CA ILE A 119 -1.56 -16.24 -1.78
C ILE A 119 -0.19 -16.53 -1.15
N ARG A 120 0.15 -17.78 -0.90
CA ARG A 120 1.46 -18.16 -0.38
C ARG A 120 2.58 -17.77 -1.33
N GLU A 121 2.39 -17.94 -2.62
CA GLU A 121 3.35 -17.50 -3.63
C GLU A 121 3.52 -15.97 -3.63
N MET A 122 2.42 -15.21 -3.55
CA MET A 122 2.47 -13.74 -3.43
C MET A 122 3.23 -13.30 -2.17
N LEU A 123 2.98 -13.95 -1.03
CA LEU A 123 3.70 -13.68 0.22
C LEU A 123 5.21 -13.95 0.07
N ARG A 124 5.58 -15.08 -0.52
CA ARG A 124 6.99 -15.44 -0.77
C ARG A 124 7.68 -14.45 -1.70
N ASN A 125 7.01 -14.00 -2.75
CA ASN A 125 7.54 -13.00 -3.66
C ASN A 125 7.89 -11.70 -2.93
N LEU A 126 7.02 -11.23 -2.03
CA LEU A 126 7.28 -10.05 -1.19
C LEU A 126 8.42 -10.29 -0.19
N ARG A 127 8.52 -11.49 0.40
CA ARG A 127 9.60 -11.83 1.34
C ARG A 127 10.95 -12.07 0.69
N ASN A 128 10.95 -12.41 -0.60
CA ASN A 128 12.19 -12.63 -1.37
C ASN A 128 12.81 -11.34 -1.89
N LEU A 129 12.18 -10.19 -1.72
CA LEU A 129 12.74 -8.90 -2.15
C LEU A 129 14.06 -8.61 -1.44
N LYS A 130 15.03 -8.14 -2.21
CA LYS A 130 16.38 -7.77 -1.74
C LYS A 130 16.66 -6.30 -2.02
N PRO A 131 17.45 -5.63 -1.17
CA PRO A 131 18.09 -6.16 0.05
C PRO A 131 17.13 -6.21 1.25
N HIS A 132 15.92 -5.64 1.13
CA HIS A 132 14.96 -5.51 2.21
C HIS A 132 13.69 -6.31 1.93
N PRO A 133 13.55 -7.52 2.52
CA PRO A 133 12.29 -8.26 2.48
C PRO A 133 11.14 -7.45 3.07
N THR A 134 9.98 -7.44 2.41
CA THR A 134 8.79 -6.71 2.88
C THR A 134 8.40 -7.16 4.29
N PRO A 135 8.41 -6.27 5.30
CA PRO A 135 8.17 -6.66 6.69
C PRO A 135 6.70 -6.81 7.06
N ALA A 136 5.82 -6.12 6.35
CA ALA A 136 4.40 -6.03 6.67
C ALA A 136 3.51 -6.41 5.49
N ILE A 137 2.35 -7.00 5.79
CA ILE A 137 1.32 -7.35 4.82
C ILE A 137 -0.05 -6.86 5.26
N GLN A 138 -0.85 -6.36 4.32
CA GLN A 138 -2.26 -6.06 4.51
C GLN A 138 -3.12 -6.93 3.58
N TYR A 139 -4.01 -7.70 4.16
CA TYR A 139 -5.07 -8.33 3.39
C TYR A 139 -6.22 -7.36 3.19
N ALA A 140 -6.61 -7.20 1.94
CA ALA A 140 -7.62 -6.27 1.47
C ALA A 140 -8.53 -6.95 0.41
N GLY A 141 -9.17 -6.13 -0.43
CA GLY A 141 -10.03 -6.56 -1.52
C GLY A 141 -11.40 -5.92 -1.45
N GLY A 142 -12.46 -6.69 -1.71
CA GLY A 142 -13.81 -6.23 -1.40
C GLY A 142 -13.99 -6.13 0.11
N GLU A 143 -14.14 -7.26 0.76
CA GLU A 143 -14.14 -7.37 2.23
C GLU A 143 -13.44 -8.68 2.62
N PRO A 144 -12.21 -8.65 3.13
CA PRO A 144 -11.44 -9.86 3.41
C PRO A 144 -12.10 -10.78 4.44
N THR A 145 -12.87 -10.23 5.37
CA THR A 145 -13.53 -11.01 6.41
C THR A 145 -14.65 -11.91 5.87
N VAL A 146 -15.11 -11.77 4.62
CA VAL A 146 -16.07 -12.70 4.03
C VAL A 146 -15.43 -14.06 3.68
N ARG A 147 -14.10 -14.13 3.54
CA ARG A 147 -13.38 -15.40 3.39
C ARG A 147 -13.50 -16.23 4.66
N LYS A 148 -13.75 -17.52 4.49
CA LYS A 148 -13.87 -18.44 5.64
C LYS A 148 -12.52 -18.78 6.24
N ASP A 149 -11.50 -18.83 5.41
CA ASP A 149 -10.12 -19.22 5.71
C ASP A 149 -9.19 -18.02 6.05
N LEU A 150 -9.76 -16.86 6.36
CA LEU A 150 -8.95 -15.64 6.63
C LEU A 150 -7.96 -15.85 7.80
N ALA A 151 -8.35 -16.56 8.85
CA ALA A 151 -7.45 -16.86 9.97
C ALA A 151 -6.25 -17.72 9.54
N GLU A 152 -6.47 -18.67 8.64
CA GLU A 152 -5.42 -19.49 8.05
C GLU A 152 -4.47 -18.65 7.21
N LEU A 153 -5.00 -17.68 6.44
CA LEU A 153 -4.18 -16.74 5.67
C LEU A 153 -3.33 -15.85 6.57
N VAL A 154 -3.88 -15.40 7.71
CA VAL A 154 -3.12 -14.63 8.71
C VAL A 154 -1.98 -15.48 9.27
N ALA A 155 -2.25 -16.73 9.67
CA ALA A 155 -1.22 -17.65 10.16
C ALA A 155 -0.15 -17.92 9.08
N MET A 156 -0.57 -18.13 7.84
CA MET A 156 0.31 -18.32 6.69
C MET A 156 1.30 -17.14 6.50
N ALA A 157 0.84 -15.89 6.63
CA ALA A 157 1.72 -14.74 6.55
C ALA A 157 2.76 -14.74 7.69
N LYS A 158 2.38 -15.15 8.90
CA LYS A 158 3.33 -15.31 10.01
C LYS A 158 4.35 -16.42 9.75
N GLU A 159 3.92 -17.53 9.18
CA GLU A 159 4.80 -18.65 8.77
C GLU A 159 5.83 -18.19 7.72
N GLU A 160 5.41 -17.39 6.74
CA GLU A 160 6.30 -16.83 5.70
C GLU A 160 7.18 -15.69 6.24
N GLY A 161 7.10 -15.35 7.54
CA GLY A 161 8.04 -14.47 8.24
C GLY A 161 7.67 -12.98 8.24
N PHE A 162 6.41 -12.62 7.99
CA PHE A 162 5.96 -11.25 8.16
C PHE A 162 5.88 -10.89 9.65
N THR A 163 6.54 -9.80 10.02
CA THR A 163 6.53 -9.32 11.40
C THR A 163 5.20 -8.64 11.74
N HIS A 164 4.58 -8.01 10.74
CA HIS A 164 3.31 -7.30 10.89
C HIS A 164 2.28 -7.77 9.86
N VAL A 165 1.15 -8.26 10.35
CA VAL A 165 0.01 -8.69 9.53
C VAL A 165 -1.20 -7.88 9.92
N GLN A 166 -1.85 -7.23 8.94
CA GLN A 166 -3.06 -6.45 9.15
C GLN A 166 -4.15 -6.78 8.12
N ILE A 167 -5.38 -6.42 8.43
CA ILE A 167 -6.52 -6.49 7.53
C ILE A 167 -7.17 -5.12 7.37
N ALA A 168 -7.62 -4.79 6.15
CA ALA A 168 -8.52 -3.66 5.91
C ALA A 168 -9.95 -4.19 5.85
N THR A 169 -10.84 -3.68 6.71
CA THR A 169 -12.19 -4.24 6.85
C THR A 169 -13.22 -3.18 7.24
N ASN A 170 -14.47 -3.37 6.80
CA ASN A 170 -15.62 -2.60 7.28
C ASN A 170 -16.06 -2.98 8.69
N GLY A 171 -15.49 -3.99 9.31
CA GLY A 171 -15.71 -4.40 10.69
C GLY A 171 -17.02 -5.14 10.98
N LEU A 172 -17.94 -5.25 10.04
CA LEU A 172 -19.25 -5.86 10.29
C LEU A 172 -19.17 -7.30 10.82
N ARG A 173 -18.26 -8.11 10.28
CA ARG A 173 -18.10 -9.47 10.75
C ARG A 173 -17.43 -9.54 12.12
N LEU A 174 -16.49 -8.64 12.40
CA LEU A 174 -15.87 -8.52 13.73
C LEU A 174 -16.90 -8.17 14.80
N ALA A 175 -17.85 -7.27 14.47
CA ALA A 175 -18.92 -6.88 15.39
C ALA A 175 -20.00 -7.98 15.61
N ARG A 176 -20.24 -8.83 14.59
CA ARG A 176 -21.37 -9.77 14.60
C ARG A 176 -21.01 -11.20 14.97
N LYS A 177 -19.79 -11.63 14.67
CA LYS A 177 -19.35 -13.01 14.95
C LYS A 177 -18.57 -13.02 16.25
N GLU A 178 -19.18 -13.60 17.29
CA GLU A 178 -18.50 -13.84 18.56
C GLU A 178 -17.18 -14.61 18.36
N ASN A 179 -16.16 -14.25 19.11
CA ASN A 179 -14.82 -14.82 19.08
C ASN A 179 -14.02 -14.63 17.76
N PHE A 180 -14.58 -14.05 16.70
CA PHE A 180 -13.85 -13.91 15.43
C PHE A 180 -12.60 -13.02 15.56
N ALA A 181 -12.69 -11.91 16.31
CA ALA A 181 -11.55 -11.08 16.59
C ALA A 181 -10.44 -11.84 17.36
N LYS A 182 -10.84 -12.71 18.29
CA LYS A 182 -9.92 -13.56 19.03
C LYS A 182 -9.27 -14.61 18.12
N GLU A 183 -10.05 -15.24 17.26
CA GLU A 183 -9.58 -16.22 16.25
C GLU A 183 -8.48 -15.60 15.37
N LEU A 184 -8.69 -14.38 14.84
CA LEU A 184 -7.72 -13.67 14.05
C LEU A 184 -6.47 -13.27 14.86
N LYS A 185 -6.66 -12.82 16.11
CA LYS A 185 -5.54 -12.49 17.00
C LYS A 185 -4.69 -13.72 17.32
N ASP A 186 -5.33 -14.84 17.63
CA ASP A 186 -4.64 -16.10 17.94
C ASP A 186 -3.87 -16.61 16.71
N ALA A 187 -4.36 -16.36 15.49
CA ALA A 187 -3.66 -16.61 14.23
C ALA A 187 -2.46 -15.68 13.98
N GLY A 188 -2.30 -14.61 14.76
CA GLY A 188 -1.17 -13.68 14.67
C GLY A 188 -1.48 -12.33 14.04
N LEU A 189 -2.75 -11.96 13.87
CA LEU A 189 -3.13 -10.62 13.39
C LEU A 189 -2.63 -9.54 14.35
N ASN A 190 -1.95 -8.52 13.82
CA ASN A 190 -1.41 -7.41 14.60
C ASN A 190 -2.35 -6.19 14.60
N THR A 191 -2.97 -5.88 13.46
CA THR A 191 -3.73 -4.63 13.29
C THR A 191 -4.98 -4.85 12.46
N VAL A 192 -6.04 -4.16 12.84
CA VAL A 192 -7.24 -3.98 12.04
C VAL A 192 -7.27 -2.53 11.53
N TYR A 193 -7.18 -2.34 10.22
CA TYR A 193 -7.47 -1.07 9.57
C TYR A 193 -8.98 -1.01 9.32
N LEU A 194 -9.68 -0.33 10.23
CA LEU A 194 -11.13 -0.25 10.21
C LEU A 194 -11.60 0.92 9.35
N ALA A 195 -12.33 0.62 8.27
CA ALA A 195 -13.08 1.62 7.53
C ALA A 195 -14.34 2.00 8.31
N PHE A 196 -14.43 3.25 8.77
CA PHE A 196 -15.54 3.79 9.52
C PHE A 196 -16.04 5.07 8.85
N ASP A 197 -17.06 4.92 8.01
CA ASP A 197 -17.52 5.99 7.10
C ASP A 197 -18.60 6.89 7.73
N GLY A 198 -19.12 6.55 8.91
CA GLY A 198 -20.09 7.36 9.65
C GLY A 198 -21.00 6.54 10.56
N VAL A 199 -21.87 7.25 11.29
CA VAL A 199 -22.88 6.71 12.23
C VAL A 199 -24.31 6.97 11.78
N THR A 200 -24.49 7.71 10.69
CA THR A 200 -25.79 8.03 10.11
C THR A 200 -25.92 7.40 8.73
N PRO A 201 -27.15 7.09 8.30
CA PRO A 201 -27.43 6.58 6.95
C PRO A 201 -26.99 7.55 5.84
#